data_51e7b295a2d796906497d091ef95429b
#
_entry.id   51e7b295a2d796906497d091ef95429b
#
_cell.length_a   1.000
_cell.length_b   1.000
_cell.length_c   1.000
_cell.angle_alpha   90.00
_cell.angle_beta   90.00
_cell.angle_gamma   90.00
#
_symmetry.space_group_name_H-M   'P 1'
#
loop_
_entity.id
_entity.type
_entity.pdbx_description
1 polymer ?
#
loop_
_entity_poly.entity_id
_entity_poly.type
_entity_poly.pdbx_seq_one_letter_code
_entity_poly.pdbx_strand_id
1 'polypeptide(L)'
;MTHAIRLQGLGAALLLGLGLTAGSALGQQAPQPQPPLEPYRGVTRSGTVEPGLYRLQRTGLRLQPMRAAASAFLQALTPEQRRHTQYPLDSDVRRRWTNVASAPRFGLSYAEMTPLQRQRADALLQAFLSAEGYRQSKDIMLINGYLAEATGNTTRYGADQFWISLYGNPSGTQPWAWRLEGHHLVLYVSVVGDQVVMTPTFMGAEPTRIPSGIHRGVNVMAQEEAAGRALIQSLTAAQNQRAQLSSSKQGSNMLTEAYKDNAVVAPAGIEASQLSSRQRQLLLAIVKSYADQYRQELSAERLREVEEHLNQTSFAWIGQNGVEAPIYYRILSPVVLIEFDQQRAVSLPGDPNTPLRTHVHTIVRTPNGNDYGDDLLRQHLLQDHHGTPAGTTGQ
;
A
#
# COMPACT_ATOMS: atom_id res chain seq x y z
N MET A 1 -53.58 -22.29 -73.84
CA MET A 1 -52.77 -21.09 -74.06
C MET A 1 -51.46 -21.26 -73.35
N THR A 2 -50.46 -21.41 -74.08
CA THR A 2 -49.06 -21.71 -73.85
C THR A 2 -48.32 -20.59 -73.22
N HIS A 3 -47.47 -20.89 -72.23
CA HIS A 3 -46.22 -20.17 -72.09
C HIS A 3 -45.15 -21.04 -71.35
N ALA A 4 -44.12 -21.32 -72.13
CA ALA A 4 -42.89 -21.99 -71.69
C ALA A 4 -41.98 -21.05 -70.94
N ILE A 5 -41.34 -21.51 -69.92
CA ILE A 5 -40.19 -20.84 -69.26
C ILE A 5 -39.03 -21.81 -69.27
N ARG A 6 -37.92 -21.34 -69.84
CA ARG A 6 -36.61 -22.00 -69.97
C ARG A 6 -35.91 -22.17 -68.62
N LEU A 7 -35.38 -23.37 -68.42
CA LEU A 7 -34.35 -23.65 -67.45
C LEU A 7 -32.97 -23.18 -67.98
N GLN A 8 -32.28 -22.33 -67.19
CA GLN A 8 -30.85 -22.12 -67.36
C GLN A 8 -30.16 -22.72 -66.12
N GLY A 9 -29.27 -23.67 -66.37
CA GLY A 9 -28.42 -24.26 -65.33
C GLY A 9 -27.29 -23.32 -64.99
N LEU A 10 -26.99 -23.27 -63.69
CA LEU A 10 -25.77 -22.68 -63.18
C LEU A 10 -25.06 -23.74 -62.32
N GLY A 11 -23.84 -24.07 -62.76
CA GLY A 11 -22.96 -25.01 -62.06
C GLY A 11 -22.50 -24.45 -60.72
N ALA A 12 -22.60 -25.26 -59.69
CA ALA A 12 -22.04 -24.99 -58.39
C ALA A 12 -20.56 -25.39 -58.37
N ALA A 13 -19.68 -24.41 -58.29
CA ALA A 13 -18.26 -24.62 -57.95
C ALA A 13 -18.11 -24.67 -56.42
N LEU A 14 -17.70 -25.84 -55.92
CA LEU A 14 -17.31 -26.00 -54.49
C LEU A 14 -15.96 -25.32 -54.28
N LEU A 15 -15.96 -24.17 -53.63
CA LEU A 15 -14.76 -23.55 -53.04
C LEU A 15 -14.62 -24.04 -51.60
N LEU A 16 -13.66 -24.94 -51.37
CA LEU A 16 -13.15 -25.27 -50.03
C LEU A 16 -12.45 -24.04 -49.47
N GLY A 17 -13.16 -23.29 -48.62
CA GLY A 17 -12.59 -22.22 -47.80
C GLY A 17 -11.85 -22.83 -46.61
N LEU A 18 -10.51 -22.85 -46.63
CA LEU A 18 -9.68 -23.01 -45.47
C LEU A 18 -9.93 -21.81 -44.52
N GLY A 19 -10.73 -22.06 -43.50
CA GLY A 19 -10.90 -21.11 -42.38
C GLY A 19 -9.62 -21.03 -41.58
N LEU A 20 -8.79 -20.03 -41.86
CA LEU A 20 -7.77 -19.56 -40.95
C LEU A 20 -8.48 -18.90 -39.75
N THR A 21 -8.58 -19.63 -38.63
CA THR A 21 -8.90 -19.02 -37.32
C THR A 21 -7.72 -18.13 -36.93
N ALA A 22 -7.87 -16.84 -37.23
CA ALA A 22 -7.00 -15.83 -36.61
C ALA A 22 -7.23 -15.87 -35.08
N GLY A 23 -6.36 -16.57 -34.40
CA GLY A 23 -6.25 -16.46 -32.95
C GLY A 23 -6.00 -14.99 -32.64
N SER A 24 -6.95 -14.36 -31.99
CA SER A 24 -6.79 -13.01 -31.39
C SER A 24 -5.63 -13.11 -30.40
N ALA A 25 -4.44 -12.74 -30.84
CA ALA A 25 -3.36 -12.40 -29.95
C ALA A 25 -3.88 -11.27 -29.06
N LEU A 26 -4.16 -11.58 -27.79
CA LEU A 26 -4.37 -10.59 -26.76
C LEU A 26 -3.08 -9.76 -26.73
N GLY A 27 -3.10 -8.64 -27.45
CA GLY A 27 -2.00 -7.69 -27.48
C GLY A 27 -1.70 -7.31 -26.04
N GLN A 28 -0.48 -7.61 -25.60
CA GLN A 28 0.07 -7.01 -24.38
C GLN A 28 -0.03 -5.50 -24.58
N GLN A 29 -0.96 -4.87 -23.86
CA GLN A 29 -0.99 -3.41 -23.78
C GLN A 29 0.37 -2.98 -23.26
N ALA A 30 1.07 -2.17 -24.05
CA ALA A 30 2.31 -1.53 -23.58
C ALA A 30 2.08 -0.89 -22.22
N PRO A 31 3.04 -0.96 -21.31
CA PRO A 31 2.92 -0.34 -19.99
C PRO A 31 2.47 1.11 -20.17
N GLN A 32 1.34 1.47 -19.56
CA GLN A 32 0.88 2.86 -19.59
C GLN A 32 1.97 3.74 -18.96
N PRO A 33 2.33 4.87 -19.58
CA PRO A 33 3.29 5.78 -18.97
C PRO A 33 2.80 6.20 -17.60
N GLN A 34 3.69 6.11 -16.61
CA GLN A 34 3.36 6.57 -15.25
C GLN A 34 3.08 8.09 -15.29
N PRO A 35 2.09 8.58 -14.55
CA PRO A 35 1.76 9.98 -14.55
C PRO A 35 2.95 10.81 -14.03
N PRO A 36 3.13 12.06 -14.50
CA PRO A 36 4.11 12.96 -13.93
C PRO A 36 3.82 13.17 -12.44
N LEU A 37 4.88 13.20 -11.62
CA LEU A 37 4.75 13.50 -10.20
C LEU A 37 4.60 15.01 -10.01
N GLU A 38 3.59 15.40 -9.25
CA GLU A 38 3.48 16.77 -8.75
C GLU A 38 4.57 17.04 -7.68
N PRO A 39 4.99 18.30 -7.50
CA PRO A 39 5.81 18.68 -6.35
C PRO A 39 5.18 18.17 -5.07
N TYR A 40 5.98 17.53 -4.22
CA TYR A 40 5.47 16.89 -3.00
C TYR A 40 5.05 17.94 -1.96
N ARG A 41 3.87 17.74 -1.41
CA ARG A 41 3.32 18.50 -0.28
C ARG A 41 2.88 17.57 0.85
N GLY A 42 2.46 16.37 0.49
CA GLY A 42 1.83 15.41 1.38
C GLY A 42 0.31 15.54 1.42
N VAL A 43 -0.34 14.51 1.95
CA VAL A 43 -1.77 14.53 2.25
C VAL A 43 -2.05 15.59 3.30
N THR A 44 -3.10 16.39 3.12
CA THR A 44 -3.48 17.47 4.04
C THR A 44 -4.98 17.45 4.33
N ARG A 45 -5.39 18.08 5.44
CA ARG A 45 -6.80 18.22 5.82
C ARG A 45 -7.48 19.41 5.13
N SER A 46 -6.73 20.44 4.74
CA SER A 46 -7.25 21.71 4.22
C SER A 46 -6.61 22.17 2.91
N GLY A 47 -5.63 21.45 2.38
CA GLY A 47 -4.79 21.89 1.27
C GLY A 47 -3.51 22.60 1.72
N THR A 48 -3.35 22.88 3.02
CA THR A 48 -2.18 23.51 3.61
C THR A 48 -1.54 22.56 4.62
N VAL A 49 -0.22 22.48 4.62
CA VAL A 49 0.56 21.70 5.59
C VAL A 49 0.51 22.40 6.94
N GLU A 50 0.17 21.66 7.99
CA GLU A 50 0.24 22.11 9.38
C GLU A 50 1.69 22.00 9.86
N PRO A 51 2.36 23.11 10.22
CA PRO A 51 3.77 23.07 10.61
C PRO A 51 3.95 22.56 12.04
N GLY A 52 5.16 22.05 12.34
CA GLY A 52 5.59 21.71 13.70
C GLY A 52 5.01 20.44 14.30
N LEU A 53 4.32 19.61 13.50
CA LEU A 53 3.79 18.32 13.92
C LEU A 53 4.91 17.28 14.12
N TYR A 54 5.96 17.35 13.31
CA TYR A 54 7.09 16.44 13.37
C TYR A 54 8.34 17.19 13.76
N ARG A 55 9.15 16.58 14.63
CA ARG A 55 10.41 17.16 15.07
C ARG A 55 11.52 16.16 14.92
N LEU A 56 12.61 16.57 14.31
CA LEU A 56 13.82 15.78 14.29
C LEU A 56 14.41 15.76 15.71
N GLN A 57 14.38 14.61 16.35
CA GLN A 57 14.81 14.42 17.72
C GLN A 57 15.45 13.04 17.91
N ARG A 58 16.17 12.85 19.01
CA ARG A 58 16.67 11.54 19.39
C ARG A 58 15.57 10.76 20.09
N THR A 59 15.20 9.61 19.53
CA THR A 59 14.21 8.69 20.12
C THR A 59 14.86 7.61 20.97
N GLY A 60 16.17 7.38 20.81
CA GLY A 60 16.90 6.29 21.45
C GLY A 60 16.64 4.93 20.82
N LEU A 61 15.98 4.87 19.66
CA LEU A 61 15.77 3.62 18.92
C LEU A 61 17.10 3.02 18.45
N ARG A 62 17.27 1.72 18.67
CA ARG A 62 18.47 0.98 18.24
C ARG A 62 18.30 0.49 16.81
N LEU A 63 18.69 1.31 15.83
CA LEU A 63 18.51 1.02 14.41
C LEU A 63 19.69 0.23 13.79
N GLN A 64 20.72 -0.11 14.57
CA GLN A 64 21.87 -0.87 14.06
C GLN A 64 21.49 -2.23 13.44
N PRO A 65 20.62 -3.06 14.03
CA PRO A 65 20.18 -4.30 13.40
C PRO A 65 19.50 -4.07 12.04
N MET A 66 18.70 -3.01 11.93
CA MET A 66 17.98 -2.61 10.71
C MET A 66 18.96 -2.18 9.61
N ARG A 67 19.95 -1.34 9.95
CA ARG A 67 21.02 -0.92 9.05
C ARG A 67 21.88 -2.12 8.60
N ALA A 68 22.20 -3.02 9.52
CA ALA A 68 22.96 -4.22 9.20
C ALA A 68 22.22 -5.16 8.24
N ALA A 69 20.91 -5.36 8.44
CA ALA A 69 20.09 -6.17 7.56
C ALA A 69 20.00 -5.58 6.15
N ALA A 70 19.78 -4.28 6.03
CA ALA A 70 19.73 -3.57 4.74
C ALA A 70 21.09 -3.62 4.01
N SER A 71 22.19 -3.40 4.74
CA SER A 71 23.54 -3.48 4.19
C SER A 71 23.87 -4.91 3.73
N ALA A 72 23.50 -5.93 4.50
CA ALA A 72 23.72 -7.33 4.16
C ALA A 72 22.90 -7.75 2.91
N PHE A 73 21.70 -7.22 2.74
CA PHE A 73 20.94 -7.43 1.51
C PHE A 73 21.67 -6.84 0.29
N LEU A 74 22.09 -5.57 0.36
CA LEU A 74 22.82 -4.92 -0.73
C LEU A 74 24.16 -5.60 -1.05
N GLN A 75 24.88 -6.13 -0.05
CA GLN A 75 26.13 -6.85 -0.24
C GLN A 75 25.95 -8.20 -0.94
N ALA A 76 24.77 -8.81 -0.83
CA ALA A 76 24.46 -10.07 -1.50
C ALA A 76 24.11 -9.90 -2.99
N LEU A 77 23.91 -8.65 -3.46
CA LEU A 77 23.55 -8.35 -4.84
C LEU A 77 24.77 -8.30 -5.75
N THR A 78 24.61 -8.75 -7.00
CA THR A 78 25.60 -8.48 -8.05
C THR A 78 25.66 -6.98 -8.34
N PRO A 79 26.75 -6.47 -8.95
CA PRO A 79 26.83 -5.06 -9.34
C PRO A 79 25.68 -4.62 -10.25
N GLU A 80 25.20 -5.49 -11.12
CA GLU A 80 24.07 -5.20 -12.01
C GLU A 80 22.76 -5.13 -11.23
N GLN A 81 22.44 -6.13 -10.42
CA GLN A 81 21.26 -6.12 -9.56
C GLN A 81 21.25 -4.88 -8.66
N ARG A 82 22.40 -4.51 -8.11
CA ARG A 82 22.50 -3.35 -7.23
C ARG A 82 22.16 -2.03 -7.96
N ARG A 83 22.57 -1.86 -9.24
CA ARG A 83 22.20 -0.66 -10.03
C ARG A 83 20.69 -0.49 -10.21
N HIS A 84 19.95 -1.59 -10.26
CA HIS A 84 18.49 -1.57 -10.40
C HIS A 84 17.73 -1.60 -9.06
N THR A 85 18.45 -1.76 -7.94
CA THR A 85 17.86 -1.92 -6.61
C THR A 85 18.13 -0.73 -5.70
N GLN A 86 19.30 -0.10 -5.83
CA GLN A 86 19.71 1.03 -4.99
C GLN A 86 19.67 2.34 -5.79
N TYR A 87 18.88 3.29 -5.30
CA TYR A 87 18.66 4.61 -5.90
C TYR A 87 19.18 5.71 -4.97
N PRO A 88 19.47 6.91 -5.49
CA PRO A 88 19.64 8.10 -4.65
C PRO A 88 18.40 8.35 -3.78
N LEU A 89 18.60 8.92 -2.59
CA LEU A 89 17.49 9.15 -1.65
C LEU A 89 16.47 10.18 -2.17
N ASP A 90 16.91 11.13 -2.98
CA ASP A 90 16.10 12.15 -3.63
C ASP A 90 15.44 11.68 -4.94
N SER A 91 15.64 10.41 -5.33
CA SER A 91 15.06 9.85 -6.56
C SER A 91 13.54 9.86 -6.51
N ASP A 92 12.90 10.32 -7.57
CA ASP A 92 11.46 10.24 -7.78
C ASP A 92 10.89 8.80 -7.72
N VAL A 93 11.73 7.80 -7.97
CA VAL A 93 11.35 6.38 -7.91
C VAL A 93 10.74 6.01 -6.56
N ARG A 94 11.17 6.64 -5.46
CA ARG A 94 10.62 6.37 -4.13
C ARG A 94 9.12 6.68 -4.01
N ARG A 95 8.57 7.61 -4.80
CA ARG A 95 7.16 8.01 -4.83
C ARG A 95 6.35 7.29 -5.92
N ARG A 96 7.02 6.55 -6.83
CA ARG A 96 6.38 5.84 -7.94
C ARG A 96 6.00 4.41 -7.55
N TRP A 97 5.21 4.27 -6.50
CA TRP A 97 4.68 2.98 -6.11
C TRP A 97 3.24 2.77 -6.62
N THR A 98 2.84 1.52 -6.75
CA THR A 98 1.46 1.16 -7.11
C THR A 98 1.12 -0.23 -6.60
N ASN A 99 -0.16 -0.46 -6.30
CA ASN A 99 -0.71 -1.76 -5.91
C ASN A 99 -1.25 -2.57 -7.10
N VAL A 100 -1.18 -2.04 -8.33
CA VAL A 100 -1.73 -2.67 -9.54
C VAL A 100 -0.82 -3.79 -10.02
N ALA A 101 -1.35 -5.01 -10.25
CA ALA A 101 -0.57 -6.19 -10.58
C ALA A 101 0.29 -6.07 -11.85
N SER A 102 -0.22 -5.39 -12.90
CA SER A 102 0.46 -5.28 -14.20
C SER A 102 1.35 -4.05 -14.36
N ALA A 103 1.54 -3.28 -13.31
CA ALA A 103 2.34 -2.06 -13.40
C ALA A 103 3.85 -2.37 -13.42
N PRO A 104 4.66 -1.56 -14.11
CA PRO A 104 6.12 -1.64 -14.04
C PRO A 104 6.61 -1.46 -12.61
N ARG A 105 7.64 -2.20 -12.22
CA ARG A 105 8.21 -2.20 -10.86
C ARG A 105 9.66 -1.75 -10.87
N PHE A 106 10.10 -1.25 -9.73
CA PHE A 106 11.48 -0.85 -9.47
C PHE A 106 12.10 -1.74 -8.40
N GLY A 107 13.37 -2.07 -8.55
CA GLY A 107 14.08 -2.92 -7.62
C GLY A 107 14.29 -4.35 -8.13
N LEU A 108 14.69 -5.25 -7.24
CA LEU A 108 14.92 -6.66 -7.51
C LEU A 108 13.72 -7.47 -6.99
N SER A 109 13.13 -8.30 -7.87
CA SER A 109 12.02 -9.18 -7.49
C SER A 109 12.50 -10.43 -6.75
N TYR A 110 11.62 -10.98 -5.88
CA TYR A 110 11.89 -12.28 -5.26
C TYR A 110 12.08 -13.39 -6.31
N ALA A 111 11.44 -13.29 -7.49
CA ALA A 111 11.61 -14.25 -8.58
C ALA A 111 13.05 -14.29 -9.13
N GLU A 112 13.74 -13.15 -9.15
CA GLU A 112 15.11 -13.00 -9.64
C GLU A 112 16.17 -13.29 -8.57
N MET A 113 15.77 -13.39 -7.29
CA MET A 113 16.70 -13.58 -6.17
C MET A 113 17.17 -15.03 -6.04
N THR A 114 18.47 -15.20 -5.79
CA THR A 114 19.03 -16.46 -5.30
C THR A 114 18.50 -16.79 -3.90
N PRO A 115 18.60 -18.05 -3.42
CA PRO A 115 18.17 -18.41 -2.06
C PRO A 115 18.84 -17.53 -0.97
N LEU A 116 20.12 -17.20 -1.10
CA LEU A 116 20.80 -16.29 -0.16
C LEU A 116 20.22 -14.89 -0.20
N GLN A 117 19.94 -14.35 -1.38
CA GLN A 117 19.36 -13.03 -1.54
C GLN A 117 17.95 -12.96 -0.95
N ARG A 118 17.11 -14.00 -1.17
CA ARG A 118 15.78 -14.12 -0.53
C ARG A 118 15.89 -14.15 0.99
N GLN A 119 16.84 -14.91 1.54
CA GLN A 119 17.09 -14.92 2.98
C GLN A 119 17.48 -13.53 3.51
N ARG A 120 18.31 -12.76 2.78
CA ARG A 120 18.68 -11.39 3.17
C ARG A 120 17.52 -10.41 3.03
N ALA A 121 16.69 -10.57 2.01
CA ALA A 121 15.46 -9.81 1.84
C ALA A 121 14.49 -10.05 3.00
N ASP A 122 14.26 -11.31 3.35
CA ASP A 122 13.40 -11.67 4.49
C ASP A 122 13.97 -11.14 5.82
N ALA A 123 15.29 -11.18 6.03
CA ALA A 123 15.94 -10.59 7.20
C ALA A 123 15.75 -9.06 7.26
N LEU A 124 15.77 -8.37 6.12
CA LEU A 124 15.45 -6.94 6.05
C LEU A 124 14.02 -6.66 6.51
N LEU A 125 13.04 -7.41 6.00
CA LEU A 125 11.65 -7.26 6.43
C LEU A 125 11.52 -7.51 7.94
N GLN A 126 12.06 -8.61 8.46
CA GLN A 126 12.00 -8.99 9.87
C GLN A 126 12.72 -7.98 10.80
N ALA A 127 13.67 -7.21 10.29
CA ALA A 127 14.31 -6.16 11.06
C ALA A 127 13.36 -5.00 11.40
N PHE A 128 12.34 -4.75 10.58
CA PHE A 128 11.37 -3.67 10.76
C PHE A 128 9.98 -4.16 11.18
N LEU A 129 9.56 -5.31 10.67
CA LEU A 129 8.23 -5.85 10.92
C LEU A 129 8.20 -6.66 12.23
N SER A 130 7.03 -6.69 12.86
CA SER A 130 6.73 -7.68 13.89
C SER A 130 6.61 -9.08 13.27
N ALA A 131 6.56 -10.12 14.09
CA ALA A 131 6.31 -11.47 13.60
C ALA A 131 4.98 -11.56 12.83
N GLU A 132 3.96 -10.86 13.31
CA GLU A 132 2.64 -10.78 12.66
C GLU A 132 2.70 -10.01 11.35
N GLY A 133 3.35 -8.83 11.33
CA GLY A 133 3.49 -8.03 10.10
C GLY A 133 4.30 -8.74 9.02
N TYR A 134 5.36 -9.44 9.40
CA TYR A 134 6.10 -10.28 8.47
C TYR A 134 5.23 -11.42 7.93
N ARG A 135 4.50 -12.13 8.81
CA ARG A 135 3.56 -13.20 8.41
C ARG A 135 2.49 -12.66 7.46
N GLN A 136 1.81 -11.56 7.80
CA GLN A 136 0.77 -10.96 6.96
C GLN A 136 1.32 -10.53 5.59
N SER A 137 2.53 -9.97 5.54
CA SER A 137 3.18 -9.64 4.26
C SER A 137 3.44 -10.88 3.41
N LYS A 138 3.94 -11.96 3.99
CA LYS A 138 4.15 -13.24 3.29
C LYS A 138 2.81 -13.86 2.88
N ASP A 139 1.78 -13.78 3.69
CA ASP A 139 0.44 -14.28 3.39
C ASP A 139 -0.20 -13.53 2.20
N ILE A 140 -0.01 -12.20 2.07
CA ILE A 140 -0.43 -11.44 0.90
C ILE A 140 0.33 -11.92 -0.36
N MET A 141 1.63 -12.22 -0.25
CA MET A 141 2.41 -12.79 -1.34
C MET A 141 1.86 -14.18 -1.75
N LEU A 142 1.51 -15.04 -0.79
CA LEU A 142 0.89 -16.35 -1.06
C LEU A 142 -0.47 -16.22 -1.72
N ILE A 143 -1.30 -15.24 -1.32
CA ILE A 143 -2.58 -14.94 -1.96
C ILE A 143 -2.38 -14.53 -3.42
N ASN A 144 -1.33 -13.75 -3.71
CA ASN A 144 -1.00 -13.40 -5.09
C ASN A 144 -0.55 -14.62 -5.91
N GLY A 145 0.10 -15.60 -5.28
CA GLY A 145 0.38 -16.91 -5.87
C GLY A 145 -0.90 -17.72 -6.14
N TYR A 146 -1.85 -17.72 -5.20
CA TYR A 146 -3.16 -18.33 -5.40
C TYR A 146 -3.93 -17.68 -6.56
N LEU A 147 -3.84 -16.35 -6.74
CA LEU A 147 -4.43 -15.67 -7.90
C LEU A 147 -3.85 -16.17 -9.22
N ALA A 148 -2.54 -16.43 -9.29
CA ALA A 148 -1.91 -17.01 -10.47
C ALA A 148 -2.52 -18.38 -10.83
N GLU A 149 -2.73 -19.23 -9.83
CA GLU A 149 -3.36 -20.56 -10.00
C GLU A 149 -4.84 -20.41 -10.39
N ALA A 150 -5.60 -19.61 -9.65
CA ALA A 150 -7.04 -19.47 -9.82
C ALA A 150 -7.44 -18.82 -11.16
N THR A 151 -6.59 -17.94 -11.69
CA THR A 151 -6.84 -17.23 -12.96
C THR A 151 -6.10 -17.82 -14.16
N GLY A 152 -5.14 -18.74 -13.94
CA GLY A 152 -4.22 -19.23 -14.95
C GLY A 152 -3.23 -18.16 -15.46
N ASN A 153 -3.14 -16.99 -14.83
CA ASN A 153 -2.35 -15.85 -15.29
C ASN A 153 -1.09 -15.65 -14.46
N THR A 154 -0.09 -16.50 -14.69
CA THR A 154 1.22 -16.45 -14.01
C THR A 154 2.10 -15.27 -14.43
N THR A 155 1.79 -14.62 -15.55
CA THR A 155 2.50 -13.39 -15.96
C THR A 155 2.09 -12.20 -15.11
N ARG A 156 0.82 -12.15 -14.71
CA ARG A 156 0.25 -11.04 -13.93
C ARG A 156 0.36 -11.24 -12.43
N TYR A 157 0.28 -12.48 -11.94
CA TYR A 157 0.25 -12.84 -10.54
C TYR A 157 1.31 -13.89 -10.22
N GLY A 158 1.82 -13.86 -9.00
CA GLY A 158 2.79 -14.84 -8.49
C GLY A 158 3.28 -14.49 -7.11
N ALA A 159 3.53 -15.49 -6.27
CA ALA A 159 4.02 -15.30 -4.91
C ALA A 159 5.39 -14.59 -4.83
N ASP A 160 6.18 -14.70 -5.89
CA ASP A 160 7.52 -14.13 -6.00
C ASP A 160 7.56 -12.81 -6.80
N GLN A 161 6.40 -12.30 -7.25
CA GLN A 161 6.29 -11.03 -7.98
C GLN A 161 6.17 -9.84 -7.03
N PHE A 162 7.19 -9.69 -6.17
CA PHE A 162 7.37 -8.59 -5.22
C PHE A 162 8.80 -8.10 -5.27
N TRP A 163 8.98 -6.78 -5.32
CA TRP A 163 10.25 -6.11 -5.58
C TRP A 163 10.72 -5.35 -4.35
N ILE A 164 12.02 -5.41 -4.09
CA ILE A 164 12.68 -4.59 -3.07
C ILE A 164 13.54 -3.54 -3.74
N SER A 165 13.40 -2.31 -3.32
CA SER A 165 14.27 -1.18 -3.67
C SER A 165 14.75 -0.47 -2.41
N LEU A 166 15.96 0.09 -2.47
CA LEU A 166 16.56 0.89 -1.42
C LEU A 166 16.91 2.29 -1.95
N TYR A 167 16.89 3.25 -1.06
CA TYR A 167 17.14 4.67 -1.36
C TYR A 167 18.18 5.20 -0.38
N GLY A 168 19.25 5.81 -0.89
CA GLY A 168 20.39 6.21 -0.06
C GLY A 168 21.31 5.04 0.33
N ASN A 169 22.05 5.22 1.42
CA ASN A 169 23.05 4.24 1.88
C ASN A 169 22.82 3.85 3.35
N PRO A 170 22.36 2.62 3.65
CA PRO A 170 22.10 2.17 5.00
C PRO A 170 23.36 1.95 5.85
N SER A 171 24.55 1.88 5.26
CA SER A 171 25.82 1.64 5.98
C SER A 171 26.36 2.87 6.70
N GLY A 172 25.87 4.08 6.33
CA GLY A 172 26.29 5.35 6.90
C GLY A 172 25.40 5.85 8.04
N THR A 173 25.64 7.10 8.41
CA THR A 173 24.81 7.87 9.38
C THR A 173 23.69 8.64 8.68
N GLN A 174 23.82 8.81 7.35
CA GLN A 174 22.88 9.56 6.54
C GLN A 174 21.50 8.90 6.46
N PRO A 175 20.45 9.66 6.18
CA PRO A 175 19.11 9.13 5.94
C PRO A 175 19.08 8.12 4.78
N TRP A 176 18.22 7.14 4.90
CA TRP A 176 18.00 6.12 3.89
C TRP A 176 16.59 5.56 3.99
N ALA A 177 16.15 4.85 2.96
CA ALA A 177 14.83 4.23 2.94
C ALA A 177 14.87 2.89 2.16
N TRP A 178 13.81 2.11 2.32
CA TRP A 178 13.56 0.93 1.50
C TRP A 178 12.07 0.77 1.21
N ARG A 179 11.76 0.05 0.15
CA ARG A 179 10.39 -0.30 -0.22
C ARG A 179 10.32 -1.76 -0.66
N LEU A 180 9.32 -2.48 -0.13
CA LEU A 180 8.78 -3.70 -0.74
C LEU A 180 7.54 -3.32 -1.52
N GLU A 181 7.39 -3.81 -2.75
CA GLU A 181 6.27 -3.46 -3.61
C GLU A 181 5.82 -4.63 -4.47
N GLY A 182 4.51 -4.84 -4.55
CA GLY A 182 3.86 -5.80 -5.43
C GLY A 182 2.36 -5.60 -5.49
N HIS A 183 1.65 -6.56 -6.07
CA HIS A 183 0.19 -6.54 -6.06
C HIS A 183 -0.33 -6.65 -4.63
N HIS A 184 -1.17 -5.69 -4.23
CA HIS A 184 -1.77 -5.59 -2.90
C HIS A 184 -0.78 -5.41 -1.71
N LEU A 185 0.51 -5.17 -1.96
CA LEU A 185 1.47 -4.95 -0.86
C LEU A 185 2.47 -3.87 -1.25
N VAL A 186 2.48 -2.79 -0.49
CA VAL A 186 3.53 -1.77 -0.54
C VAL A 186 3.90 -1.37 0.89
N LEU A 187 5.15 -1.58 1.24
CA LEU A 187 5.74 -1.13 2.50
C LEU A 187 6.85 -0.14 2.17
N TYR A 188 6.69 1.10 2.57
CA TYR A 188 7.75 2.09 2.49
C TYR A 188 8.22 2.46 3.90
N VAL A 189 9.52 2.41 4.11
CA VAL A 189 10.14 2.74 5.40
C VAL A 189 11.32 3.66 5.16
N SER A 190 11.34 4.81 5.81
CA SER A 190 12.48 5.72 5.85
C SER A 190 13.06 5.83 7.26
N VAL A 191 14.38 6.04 7.31
CA VAL A 191 15.17 6.19 8.52
C VAL A 191 15.89 7.53 8.44
N VAL A 192 15.60 8.42 9.38
CA VAL A 192 16.23 9.74 9.50
C VAL A 192 16.76 9.90 10.93
N GLY A 193 18.08 9.90 11.07
CA GLY A 193 18.69 9.81 12.40
C GLY A 193 18.39 8.47 13.07
N ASP A 194 17.70 8.51 14.21
CA ASP A 194 17.15 7.34 14.92
C ASP A 194 15.61 7.30 14.88
N GLN A 195 14.99 8.07 14.00
CA GLN A 195 13.55 8.05 13.77
C GLN A 195 13.21 7.23 12.52
N VAL A 196 12.04 6.59 12.56
CA VAL A 196 11.55 5.74 11.47
C VAL A 196 10.15 6.17 11.08
N VAL A 197 9.94 6.44 9.78
CA VAL A 197 8.61 6.70 9.20
C VAL A 197 8.23 5.52 8.31
N MET A 198 7.07 4.92 8.59
CA MET A 198 6.61 3.65 8.01
C MET A 198 5.43 3.87 7.05
N THR A 199 5.51 4.93 6.25
CA THR A 199 4.45 5.31 5.30
C THR A 199 5.02 5.88 4.00
N PRO A 200 4.27 5.71 2.88
CA PRO A 200 2.99 5.04 2.78
C PRO A 200 3.09 3.52 2.98
N THR A 201 2.10 2.94 3.66
CA THR A 201 1.93 1.49 3.75
C THR A 201 0.60 1.10 3.13
N PHE A 202 0.63 0.27 2.10
CA PHE A 202 -0.55 -0.30 1.46
C PHE A 202 -0.55 -1.81 1.66
N MET A 203 -1.65 -2.35 2.19
CA MET A 203 -1.89 -3.78 2.29
C MET A 203 -3.30 -4.09 1.81
N GLY A 204 -3.47 -5.17 1.08
CA GLY A 204 -4.77 -5.60 0.59
C GLY A 204 -4.76 -7.06 0.17
N ALA A 205 -5.86 -7.55 -0.32
CA ALA A 205 -5.98 -8.90 -0.86
C ALA A 205 -7.27 -9.08 -1.66
N GLU A 206 -7.21 -9.91 -2.68
CA GLU A 206 -8.34 -10.52 -3.39
C GLU A 206 -7.98 -11.97 -3.77
N PRO A 207 -8.58 -12.98 -3.12
CA PRO A 207 -9.47 -12.90 -1.96
C PRO A 207 -8.68 -12.63 -0.66
N THR A 208 -9.35 -12.19 0.41
CA THR A 208 -8.70 -12.06 1.73
C THR A 208 -8.39 -13.42 2.37
N ARG A 209 -8.98 -14.50 1.86
CA ARG A 209 -8.76 -15.87 2.36
C ARG A 209 -8.58 -16.84 1.20
N ILE A 210 -7.54 -17.69 1.26
CA ILE A 210 -7.32 -18.77 0.30
C ILE A 210 -8.33 -19.90 0.59
N PRO A 211 -9.25 -20.23 -0.36
CA PRO A 211 -10.30 -21.20 -0.12
C PRO A 211 -9.88 -22.67 -0.31
N SER A 212 -8.80 -22.93 -1.07
CA SER A 212 -8.38 -24.27 -1.49
C SER A 212 -6.85 -24.36 -1.69
N GLY A 213 -6.35 -25.55 -2.01
CA GLY A 213 -4.92 -25.80 -2.28
C GLY A 213 -4.09 -25.93 -1.01
N ILE A 214 -2.76 -25.97 -1.18
CA ILE A 214 -1.79 -26.21 -0.09
C ILE A 214 -1.75 -25.06 0.93
N HIS A 215 -2.15 -23.87 0.54
CA HIS A 215 -2.21 -22.67 1.38
C HIS A 215 -3.64 -22.38 1.88
N ARG A 216 -4.56 -23.34 1.79
CA ARG A 216 -5.94 -23.19 2.28
C ARG A 216 -5.97 -22.67 3.71
N GLY A 217 -6.75 -21.63 3.95
CA GLY A 217 -6.96 -21.07 5.29
C GLY A 217 -6.08 -19.86 5.59
N VAL A 218 -5.05 -19.56 4.78
CA VAL A 218 -4.36 -18.27 4.85
C VAL A 218 -5.40 -17.17 4.77
N ASN A 219 -5.34 -16.21 5.70
CA ASN A 219 -6.34 -15.15 5.85
C ASN A 219 -5.68 -13.87 6.34
N VAL A 220 -5.97 -12.75 5.67
CA VAL A 220 -5.40 -11.43 5.94
C VAL A 220 -6.49 -10.39 6.17
N MET A 221 -6.15 -9.25 6.76
CA MET A 221 -7.03 -8.09 7.02
C MET A 221 -8.19 -8.37 8.00
N ALA A 222 -8.22 -9.51 8.66
CA ALA A 222 -9.31 -9.88 9.56
C ALA A 222 -9.31 -9.05 10.86
N GLN A 223 -8.13 -8.69 11.37
CA GLN A 223 -8.00 -7.87 12.58
C GLN A 223 -8.42 -6.42 12.33
N GLU A 224 -7.99 -5.86 11.20
CA GLU A 224 -8.33 -4.51 10.76
C GLU A 224 -9.83 -4.36 10.53
N GLU A 225 -10.46 -5.34 9.87
CA GLU A 225 -11.92 -5.39 9.69
C GLU A 225 -12.64 -5.48 11.04
N ALA A 226 -12.23 -6.42 11.90
CA ALA A 226 -12.86 -6.63 13.21
C ALA A 226 -12.76 -5.39 14.09
N ALA A 227 -11.60 -4.72 14.13
CA ALA A 227 -11.40 -3.50 14.90
C ALA A 227 -12.30 -2.34 14.40
N GLY A 228 -12.40 -2.15 13.08
CA GLY A 228 -13.31 -1.16 12.49
C GLY A 228 -14.76 -1.43 12.84
N ARG A 229 -15.22 -2.68 12.67
CA ARG A 229 -16.59 -3.10 13.01
C ARG A 229 -16.89 -2.94 14.50
N ALA A 230 -15.95 -3.22 15.39
CA ALA A 230 -16.15 -3.06 16.84
C ALA A 230 -16.42 -1.60 17.22
N LEU A 231 -15.72 -0.64 16.60
CA LEU A 231 -16.02 0.78 16.83
C LEU A 231 -17.38 1.15 16.24
N ILE A 232 -17.69 0.77 15.00
CA ILE A 232 -19.00 1.04 14.34
C ILE A 232 -20.15 0.53 15.21
N GLN A 233 -20.08 -0.71 15.68
CA GLN A 233 -21.12 -1.35 16.50
C GLN A 233 -21.28 -0.71 17.88
N SER A 234 -20.26 -0.05 18.40
CA SER A 234 -20.29 0.63 19.69
C SER A 234 -20.95 2.01 19.67
N LEU A 235 -21.16 2.59 18.47
CA LEU A 235 -21.71 3.93 18.33
C LEU A 235 -23.20 3.95 18.69
N THR A 236 -23.61 4.98 19.44
CA THR A 236 -25.04 5.30 19.63
C THR A 236 -25.66 5.75 18.31
N ALA A 237 -26.99 5.73 18.20
CA ALA A 237 -27.68 6.21 17.00
C ALA A 237 -27.26 7.64 16.60
N ALA A 238 -27.14 8.57 17.56
CA ALA A 238 -26.72 9.95 17.34
C ALA A 238 -25.26 10.06 16.89
N GLN A 239 -24.37 9.23 17.45
CA GLN A 239 -22.96 9.15 17.03
C GLN A 239 -22.84 8.55 15.63
N ASN A 240 -23.61 7.49 15.35
CA ASN A 240 -23.60 6.84 14.05
C ASN A 240 -24.08 7.80 12.95
N GLN A 241 -25.11 8.59 13.20
CA GLN A 241 -25.59 9.63 12.25
C GLN A 241 -24.49 10.62 11.84
N ARG A 242 -23.53 10.89 12.72
CA ARG A 242 -22.36 11.74 12.41
C ARG A 242 -21.24 10.96 11.73
N ALA A 243 -20.97 9.74 12.19
CA ALA A 243 -19.85 8.94 11.72
C ALA A 243 -20.10 8.33 10.33
N GLN A 244 -21.33 7.97 10.03
CA GLN A 244 -21.71 7.32 8.77
C GLN A 244 -21.93 8.34 7.65
N LEU A 245 -21.03 8.36 6.68
CA LEU A 245 -21.10 9.27 5.53
C LEU A 245 -22.15 8.82 4.50
N SER A 246 -22.39 7.52 4.37
CA SER A 246 -23.38 6.93 3.48
C SER A 246 -23.70 5.50 3.91
N SER A 247 -24.94 5.06 3.74
CA SER A 247 -25.33 3.65 3.84
C SER A 247 -25.06 2.85 2.56
N SER A 248 -24.81 3.52 1.43
CA SER A 248 -24.51 2.91 0.13
C SER A 248 -23.00 2.84 -0.08
N LYS A 249 -22.45 1.62 -0.03
CA LYS A 249 -21.04 1.33 -0.32
C LYS A 249 -20.83 1.27 -1.84
N GLN A 250 -19.87 2.06 -2.34
CA GLN A 250 -19.47 2.05 -3.74
C GLN A 250 -18.34 1.04 -4.01
N GLY A 251 -18.01 0.81 -5.29
CA GLY A 251 -16.96 -0.11 -5.70
C GLY A 251 -15.57 0.20 -5.13
N SER A 252 -15.21 1.50 -5.00
CA SER A 252 -14.05 2.00 -4.26
C SER A 252 -14.38 3.32 -3.60
N ASN A 253 -13.94 3.51 -2.35
CA ASN A 253 -14.09 4.75 -1.59
C ASN A 253 -12.72 5.33 -1.17
N MET A 254 -11.62 4.72 -1.58
CA MET A 254 -10.25 5.15 -1.25
C MET A 254 -9.94 6.54 -1.82
N LEU A 255 -9.37 7.40 -0.99
CA LEU A 255 -9.01 8.78 -1.34
C LEU A 255 -7.50 8.95 -1.57
N THR A 256 -6.66 8.10 -0.96
CA THR A 256 -5.22 8.34 -0.86
C THR A 256 -4.36 7.18 -1.33
N GLU A 257 -4.82 6.44 -2.34
CA GLU A 257 -4.06 5.38 -3.01
C GLU A 257 -2.82 5.91 -3.76
N ALA A 258 -2.19 5.05 -4.53
CA ALA A 258 -1.03 5.38 -5.38
C ALA A 258 -1.25 6.66 -6.21
N TYR A 259 -0.18 7.45 -6.36
CA TYR A 259 -0.16 8.74 -7.10
C TYR A 259 -1.05 9.85 -6.50
N LYS A 260 -1.57 9.69 -5.28
CA LYS A 260 -2.39 10.68 -4.58
C LYS A 260 -1.65 11.26 -3.36
N ASP A 261 -0.36 11.50 -3.50
CA ASP A 261 0.48 11.99 -2.41
C ASP A 261 0.05 13.36 -1.86
N ASN A 262 -0.57 14.20 -2.70
CA ASN A 262 -1.00 15.56 -2.37
C ASN A 262 -2.52 15.67 -2.14
N ALA A 263 -3.21 14.57 -1.87
CA ALA A 263 -4.65 14.57 -1.66
C ALA A 263 -5.06 15.52 -0.53
N VAL A 264 -6.16 16.24 -0.74
CA VAL A 264 -6.83 17.02 0.31
C VAL A 264 -7.98 16.20 0.84
N VAL A 265 -7.88 15.79 2.10
CA VAL A 265 -8.88 14.96 2.78
C VAL A 265 -9.45 15.74 3.95
N ALA A 266 -10.59 16.40 3.72
CA ALA A 266 -11.26 17.15 4.76
C ALA A 266 -11.69 16.22 5.93
N PRO A 267 -11.59 16.68 7.19
CA PRO A 267 -12.18 15.98 8.33
C PRO A 267 -13.66 15.70 8.09
N ALA A 268 -14.08 14.48 8.39
CA ALA A 268 -15.47 14.07 8.26
C ALA A 268 -15.80 13.00 9.31
N GLY A 269 -17.06 12.79 9.59
CA GLY A 269 -17.52 11.81 10.56
C GLY A 269 -17.58 12.36 11.98
N ILE A 270 -17.18 11.55 12.96
CA ILE A 270 -17.23 11.90 14.38
C ILE A 270 -15.81 12.12 14.93
N GLU A 271 -15.62 13.20 15.68
CA GLU A 271 -14.34 13.45 16.35
C GLU A 271 -14.20 12.56 17.60
N ALA A 272 -12.96 12.18 17.92
CA ALA A 272 -12.67 11.38 19.11
C ALA A 272 -13.06 12.11 20.42
N SER A 273 -13.09 13.44 20.43
CA SER A 273 -13.60 14.26 21.52
C SER A 273 -15.07 13.95 21.89
N GLN A 274 -15.86 13.48 20.91
CA GLN A 274 -17.28 13.14 21.05
C GLN A 274 -17.52 11.65 21.36
N LEU A 275 -16.46 10.86 21.46
CA LEU A 275 -16.50 9.45 21.81
C LEU A 275 -16.33 9.23 23.31
N SER A 276 -17.00 8.22 23.87
CA SER A 276 -16.75 7.75 25.23
C SER A 276 -15.32 7.19 25.38
N SER A 277 -14.84 7.05 26.61
CA SER A 277 -13.51 6.47 26.86
C SER A 277 -13.35 5.07 26.26
N ARG A 278 -14.41 4.24 26.30
CA ARG A 278 -14.39 2.92 25.66
C ARG A 278 -14.29 3.01 24.15
N GLN A 279 -15.01 3.91 23.52
CA GLN A 279 -14.98 4.11 22.06
C GLN A 279 -13.65 4.68 21.59
N ARG A 280 -13.02 5.57 22.37
CA ARG A 280 -11.64 6.06 22.09
C ARG A 280 -10.62 4.91 22.15
N GLN A 281 -10.77 3.97 23.08
CA GLN A 281 -9.94 2.75 23.11
C GLN A 281 -10.15 1.89 21.87
N LEU A 282 -11.40 1.75 21.36
CA LEU A 282 -11.68 1.05 20.11
C LEU A 282 -11.09 1.76 18.89
N LEU A 283 -11.13 3.08 18.85
CA LEU A 283 -10.47 3.87 17.80
C LEU A 283 -8.94 3.65 17.81
N LEU A 284 -8.33 3.69 18.98
CA LEU A 284 -6.90 3.40 19.12
C LEU A 284 -6.57 1.94 18.80
N ALA A 285 -7.48 1.00 19.07
CA ALA A 285 -7.32 -0.40 18.66
C ALA A 285 -7.29 -0.57 17.13
N ILE A 286 -8.03 0.25 16.37
CA ILE A 286 -7.90 0.27 14.91
C ILE A 286 -6.50 0.76 14.53
N VAL A 287 -6.03 1.90 15.08
CA VAL A 287 -4.68 2.42 14.79
C VAL A 287 -3.63 1.37 15.14
N LYS A 288 -3.79 0.70 16.28
CA LYS A 288 -2.90 -0.35 16.76
C LYS A 288 -2.80 -1.54 15.81
N SER A 289 -3.91 -1.99 15.18
CA SER A 289 -3.88 -3.12 14.23
C SER A 289 -2.98 -2.85 13.03
N TYR A 290 -2.81 -1.60 12.62
CA TYR A 290 -1.86 -1.20 11.58
C TYR A 290 -0.45 -0.94 12.12
N ALA A 291 -0.32 -0.31 13.28
CA ALA A 291 0.98 -0.02 13.87
C ALA A 291 1.71 -1.30 14.27
N ASP A 292 1.01 -2.31 14.81
CA ASP A 292 1.58 -3.58 15.26
C ASP A 292 2.07 -4.49 14.11
N GLN A 293 1.86 -4.12 12.86
CA GLN A 293 2.56 -4.73 11.73
C GLN A 293 4.07 -4.50 11.80
N TYR A 294 4.52 -3.48 12.52
CA TYR A 294 5.91 -3.14 12.77
C TYR A 294 6.36 -3.59 14.17
N ARG A 295 7.67 -3.60 14.40
CA ARG A 295 8.24 -3.97 15.71
C ARG A 295 7.67 -3.09 16.81
N GLN A 296 7.58 -3.67 18.01
CA GLN A 296 6.92 -3.06 19.16
C GLN A 296 7.41 -1.63 19.45
N GLU A 297 8.72 -1.39 19.36
CA GLU A 297 9.30 -0.07 19.61
C GLU A 297 8.85 0.98 18.57
N LEU A 298 8.65 0.58 17.31
CA LEU A 298 8.15 1.44 16.23
C LEU A 298 6.63 1.66 16.37
N SER A 299 5.90 0.59 16.68
CA SER A 299 4.46 0.66 16.95
C SER A 299 4.14 1.59 18.11
N ALA A 300 4.89 1.48 19.22
CA ALA A 300 4.68 2.31 20.41
C ALA A 300 4.88 3.81 20.12
N GLU A 301 5.92 4.16 19.35
CA GLU A 301 6.16 5.55 18.96
C GLU A 301 5.01 6.09 18.09
N ARG A 302 4.54 5.29 17.15
CA ARG A 302 3.41 5.67 16.28
C ARG A 302 2.12 5.89 17.06
N LEU A 303 1.83 5.00 18.02
CA LEU A 303 0.65 5.12 18.88
C LEU A 303 0.72 6.38 19.75
N ARG A 304 1.88 6.68 20.32
CA ARG A 304 2.11 7.89 21.12
C ARG A 304 1.81 9.16 20.30
N GLU A 305 2.32 9.25 19.06
CA GLU A 305 2.04 10.39 18.16
C GLU A 305 0.52 10.57 17.94
N VAL A 306 -0.20 9.47 17.74
CA VAL A 306 -1.66 9.54 17.51
C VAL A 306 -2.41 9.90 18.79
N GLU A 307 -1.99 9.39 19.96
CA GLU A 307 -2.59 9.71 21.26
C GLU A 307 -2.45 11.19 21.58
N GLU A 308 -1.31 11.81 21.30
CA GLU A 308 -1.08 13.25 21.47
C GLU A 308 -2.04 14.10 20.64
N HIS A 309 -2.49 13.58 19.49
CA HIS A 309 -3.41 14.26 18.57
C HIS A 309 -4.83 13.66 18.58
N LEU A 310 -5.17 12.84 19.59
CA LEU A 310 -6.41 12.09 19.60
C LEU A 310 -7.65 12.98 19.52
N ASN A 311 -7.66 14.13 20.20
CA ASN A 311 -8.80 15.07 20.18
C ASN A 311 -9.04 15.72 18.79
N GLN A 312 -8.04 15.70 17.91
CA GLN A 312 -8.11 16.19 16.53
C GLN A 312 -8.31 15.03 15.53
N THR A 313 -8.53 13.82 16.03
CA THR A 313 -8.72 12.62 15.23
C THR A 313 -10.20 12.39 14.98
N SER A 314 -10.58 12.16 13.73
CA SER A 314 -11.95 11.83 13.31
C SER A 314 -12.05 10.40 12.78
N PHE A 315 -13.22 9.82 12.95
CA PHE A 315 -13.62 8.52 12.40
C PHE A 315 -14.84 8.68 11.51
N ALA A 316 -14.77 8.15 10.30
CA ALA A 316 -15.87 8.10 9.36
C ALA A 316 -15.99 6.73 8.73
N TRP A 317 -17.21 6.33 8.34
CA TRP A 317 -17.43 5.06 7.68
C TRP A 317 -18.56 5.12 6.64
N ILE A 318 -18.57 4.15 5.74
CA ILE A 318 -19.58 3.97 4.69
C ILE A 318 -19.98 2.49 4.68
N GLY A 319 -21.28 2.21 4.46
CA GLY A 319 -21.83 0.89 4.34
C GLY A 319 -23.02 0.65 5.27
N GLN A 320 -23.38 -0.61 5.45
CA GLN A 320 -24.45 -1.03 6.34
C GLN A 320 -23.88 -1.75 7.57
N ASN A 321 -24.55 -1.58 8.70
CA ASN A 321 -24.14 -2.23 9.96
C ASN A 321 -24.61 -3.71 9.98
N GLY A 322 -24.06 -4.52 9.06
CA GLY A 322 -24.31 -5.96 8.96
C GLY A 322 -22.98 -6.72 8.93
N VAL A 323 -22.97 -7.93 9.53
CA VAL A 323 -21.72 -8.73 9.61
C VAL A 323 -21.15 -9.04 8.23
N GLU A 324 -22.01 -9.29 7.25
CA GLU A 324 -21.63 -9.62 5.88
C GLU A 324 -21.59 -8.40 4.93
N ALA A 325 -22.07 -7.23 5.38
CA ALA A 325 -22.11 -6.04 4.55
C ALA A 325 -20.70 -5.48 4.34
N PRO A 326 -20.30 -5.18 3.11
CA PRO A 326 -19.04 -4.48 2.84
C PRO A 326 -19.01 -3.09 3.47
N ILE A 327 -17.85 -2.70 3.99
CA ILE A 327 -17.64 -1.39 4.62
C ILE A 327 -16.42 -0.67 4.06
N TYR A 328 -16.42 0.63 4.22
CA TYR A 328 -15.25 1.49 4.21
C TYR A 328 -15.18 2.20 5.55
N TYR A 329 -13.99 2.36 6.10
CA TYR A 329 -13.77 3.31 7.19
C TYR A 329 -12.50 4.13 6.99
N ARG A 330 -12.48 5.30 7.62
CA ARG A 330 -11.34 6.21 7.63
C ARG A 330 -11.10 6.76 9.02
N ILE A 331 -9.83 6.76 9.44
CA ILE A 331 -9.31 7.54 10.54
C ILE A 331 -8.49 8.69 9.95
N LEU A 332 -8.73 9.91 10.38
CA LEU A 332 -7.97 11.08 9.98
C LEU A 332 -7.57 11.91 11.19
N SER A 333 -6.28 12.09 11.36
CA SER A 333 -5.61 12.89 12.37
C SER A 333 -4.61 13.83 11.68
N PRO A 334 -4.06 14.84 12.37
CA PRO A 334 -2.91 15.60 11.83
C PRO A 334 -1.70 14.74 11.47
N VAL A 335 -1.51 13.62 12.16
CA VAL A 335 -0.30 12.78 12.05
C VAL A 335 -0.54 11.41 11.43
N VAL A 336 -1.79 10.93 11.32
CA VAL A 336 -2.13 9.66 10.68
C VAL A 336 -3.39 9.75 9.84
N LEU A 337 -3.37 9.13 8.67
CA LEU A 337 -4.54 8.78 7.89
C LEU A 337 -4.53 7.27 7.69
N ILE A 338 -5.67 6.62 7.98
CA ILE A 338 -5.90 5.20 7.72
C ILE A 338 -7.19 5.09 6.93
N GLU A 339 -7.16 4.34 5.83
CA GLU A 339 -8.35 3.93 5.09
C GLU A 339 -8.39 2.40 4.99
N PHE A 340 -9.56 1.85 5.17
CA PHE A 340 -9.91 0.45 4.93
C PHE A 340 -11.10 0.40 3.99
N ASP A 341 -11.02 -0.33 2.91
CA ASP A 341 -12.03 -0.35 1.86
C ASP A 341 -12.30 -1.76 1.32
N GLN A 342 -13.50 -2.24 1.45
CA GLN A 342 -13.97 -3.46 0.82
C GLN A 342 -14.50 -3.13 -0.57
N GLN A 343 -13.85 -3.63 -1.62
CA GLN A 343 -14.04 -3.21 -2.98
C GLN A 343 -14.75 -4.26 -3.83
N ARG A 344 -15.11 -3.89 -5.07
CA ARG A 344 -15.64 -4.81 -6.08
C ARG A 344 -14.58 -5.83 -6.51
N ALA A 345 -15.04 -6.97 -7.06
CA ALA A 345 -14.14 -7.94 -7.69
C ALA A 345 -13.36 -7.32 -8.87
N VAL A 346 -12.06 -7.65 -8.96
CA VAL A 346 -11.18 -7.21 -10.04
C VAL A 346 -10.40 -8.38 -10.63
N SER A 347 -9.81 -9.22 -9.78
CA SER A 347 -8.95 -10.33 -10.20
C SER A 347 -9.73 -11.64 -10.35
N LEU A 348 -10.73 -11.84 -9.52
CA LEU A 348 -11.58 -13.02 -9.49
C LEU A 348 -12.97 -12.72 -10.11
N PRO A 349 -13.69 -13.76 -10.56
CA PRO A 349 -15.07 -13.58 -11.05
C PRO A 349 -15.97 -12.96 -9.98
N GLY A 350 -16.77 -11.98 -10.37
CA GLY A 350 -17.73 -11.31 -9.51
C GLY A 350 -18.46 -10.21 -10.26
N ASP A 351 -19.50 -9.64 -9.66
CA ASP A 351 -20.19 -8.48 -10.22
C ASP A 351 -19.27 -7.25 -10.09
N PRO A 352 -18.93 -6.59 -11.23
CA PRO A 352 -18.03 -5.42 -11.22
C PRO A 352 -18.62 -4.17 -10.55
N ASN A 353 -19.90 -4.22 -10.16
CA ASN A 353 -20.58 -3.10 -9.50
C ASN A 353 -20.83 -3.34 -8.02
N THR A 354 -20.67 -4.59 -7.55
CA THR A 354 -20.98 -4.97 -6.17
C THR A 354 -19.71 -5.11 -5.34
N PRO A 355 -19.53 -4.32 -4.27
CA PRO A 355 -18.43 -4.48 -3.34
C PRO A 355 -18.48 -5.84 -2.65
N LEU A 356 -17.32 -6.44 -2.46
CA LEU A 356 -17.14 -7.74 -1.82
C LEU A 356 -16.35 -7.58 -0.52
N ARG A 357 -16.76 -8.30 0.49
CA ARG A 357 -16.02 -8.38 1.75
C ARG A 357 -14.64 -9.02 1.60
N THR A 358 -14.47 -9.82 0.56
CA THR A 358 -13.24 -10.58 0.28
C THR A 358 -12.24 -9.85 -0.60
N HIS A 359 -12.52 -8.62 -1.07
CA HIS A 359 -11.54 -7.77 -1.76
C HIS A 359 -11.30 -6.52 -0.90
N VAL A 360 -10.16 -6.44 -0.28
CA VAL A 360 -9.81 -5.38 0.69
C VAL A 360 -8.59 -4.61 0.21
N HIS A 361 -8.68 -3.29 0.31
CA HIS A 361 -7.55 -2.36 0.26
C HIS A 361 -7.43 -1.61 1.57
N THR A 362 -6.21 -1.44 2.06
CA THR A 362 -5.91 -0.55 3.19
C THR A 362 -4.75 0.37 2.83
N ILE A 363 -4.76 1.57 3.36
CA ILE A 363 -3.65 2.52 3.23
C ILE A 363 -3.41 3.23 4.57
N VAL A 364 -2.15 3.37 4.93
CA VAL A 364 -1.69 4.21 6.03
C VAL A 364 -0.80 5.29 5.47
N ARG A 365 -1.10 6.55 5.81
CA ARG A 365 -0.32 7.73 5.45
C ARG A 365 0.09 8.52 6.69
N THR A 366 1.15 9.31 6.53
CA THR A 366 1.57 10.32 7.50
C THR A 366 1.33 11.70 6.90
N PRO A 367 0.17 12.35 7.18
CA PRO A 367 -0.21 13.62 6.58
C PRO A 367 0.78 14.75 6.88
N ASN A 368 0.51 15.92 6.31
CA ASN A 368 1.25 17.16 6.57
C ASN A 368 2.74 17.07 6.23
N GLY A 369 3.05 16.37 5.12
CA GLY A 369 4.39 16.41 4.54
C GLY A 369 5.36 15.36 5.04
N ASN A 370 4.95 14.42 5.92
CA ASN A 370 5.88 13.43 6.47
C ASN A 370 5.68 12.00 5.98
N ASP A 371 4.84 11.74 4.98
CA ASP A 371 4.97 10.50 4.19
C ASP A 371 6.38 10.45 3.60
N TYR A 372 6.91 9.26 3.44
CA TYR A 372 8.31 9.04 3.02
C TYR A 372 9.37 9.59 4.00
N GLY A 373 8.96 10.16 5.15
CA GLY A 373 9.85 10.84 6.10
C GLY A 373 10.32 12.21 5.61
N ASP A 374 9.61 12.81 4.64
CA ASP A 374 10.10 14.00 3.92
C ASP A 374 10.23 15.24 4.80
N ASP A 375 9.34 15.46 5.78
CA ASP A 375 9.49 16.59 6.68
C ASP A 375 10.71 16.43 7.61
N LEU A 376 10.92 15.23 8.16
CA LEU A 376 12.12 14.94 8.95
C LEU A 376 13.41 15.02 8.11
N LEU A 377 13.37 14.52 6.88
CA LEU A 377 14.50 14.60 5.94
C LEU A 377 14.85 16.06 5.65
N ARG A 378 13.85 16.90 5.37
CA ARG A 378 14.04 18.33 5.17
C ARG A 378 14.70 19.01 6.38
N GLN A 379 14.24 18.69 7.60
CA GLN A 379 14.83 19.21 8.83
C GLN A 379 16.30 18.76 8.99
N HIS A 380 16.60 17.48 8.70
CA HIS A 380 17.95 16.93 8.75
C HIS A 380 18.90 17.69 7.78
N LEU A 381 18.49 17.86 6.54
CA LEU A 381 19.29 18.57 5.53
C LEU A 381 19.55 20.04 5.91
N LEU A 382 18.57 20.72 6.50
CA LEU A 382 18.75 22.10 6.97
C LEU A 382 19.75 22.18 8.13
N GLN A 383 19.78 21.20 9.03
CA GLN A 383 20.77 21.18 10.14
C GLN A 383 22.19 20.91 9.63
N ASP A 384 22.36 20.01 8.68
CA ASP A 384 23.66 19.68 8.07
C ASP A 384 24.26 20.89 7.31
N HIS A 385 23.43 21.68 6.63
CA HIS A 385 23.88 22.90 5.95
C HIS A 385 24.26 24.04 6.89
N HIS A 386 23.69 24.10 8.08
CA HIS A 386 24.05 25.12 9.08
C HIS A 386 25.24 24.69 9.98
N GLY A 387 25.64 23.43 9.93
CA GLY A 387 26.75 22.87 10.73
C GLY A 387 28.13 22.95 10.09
N THR A 388 28.27 23.40 8.86
CA THR A 388 29.58 23.60 8.22
C THR A 388 30.06 25.04 8.48
N PRO A 389 31.07 25.29 9.34
CA PRO A 389 31.66 26.60 9.45
C PRO A 389 32.27 26.95 8.10
N ALA A 390 31.95 28.10 7.56
CA ALA A 390 32.67 28.68 6.42
C ALA A 390 34.16 28.65 6.75
N GLY A 391 34.92 27.81 6.03
CA GLY A 391 36.35 27.71 6.21
C GLY A 391 36.94 29.11 6.11
N THR A 392 37.57 29.59 7.17
CA THR A 392 38.47 30.72 7.19
C THR A 392 39.59 30.41 6.22
N THR A 393 39.50 30.97 5.01
CA THR A 393 40.67 31.20 4.16
C THR A 393 41.55 32.20 4.91
N GLY A 394 42.43 31.67 5.76
CA GLY A 394 43.54 32.41 6.33
C GLY A 394 44.58 32.66 5.25
N GLN A 395 45.04 33.84 5.18
CA GLN A 395 46.08 34.42 4.37
C GLN A 395 47.41 33.65 4.39
#